data_e196468d9efc0f183104fcfa593a93f0
#
_entry.id   e196468d9efc0f183104fcfa593a93f0
#
_cell.length_a   1.000
_cell.length_b   1.000
_cell.length_c   1.000
_cell.angle_alpha   90.00
_cell.angle_beta   90.00
_cell.angle_gamma   90.00
#
_symmetry.space_group_name_H-M   'P 1'
#
loop_
_entity.id
_entity.type
_entity.pdbx_description
1 polymer ?
#
loop_
_entity_poly.entity_id
_entity_poly.type
_entity_poly.pdbx_seq_one_letter_code
_entity_poly.pdbx_strand_id
1 'polypeptide(L)'
;MKGFTVSPSRRVVAAALCVLAAVPLAACNTTQQIGAAAVVGDERITVAELQEQVRELAESLPDGGEATGDQSVAQREILQRMIRSELLAAVAADEGVEVSEAEIDAFIEEQIVPQAPDGDLGPLLAQNNLTEASLRTSVRDQLVATELIEQVGGEQELVELLNQKSDEIGVEVNPRYGTWDGFVLEQSSGSISTPESAPTEPPAG
;
A
#
# COMPACT_ATOMS: atom_id res chain seq x y z
N MET A 1 63.48 2.96 55.37
CA MET A 1 64.39 3.92 54.68
C MET A 1 63.60 4.53 53.53
N LYS A 2 63.42 5.88 53.60
CA LYS A 2 63.18 6.85 52.53
C LYS A 2 62.07 6.42 51.46
N GLY A 3 60.89 6.89 51.36
CA GLY A 3 60.45 8.27 51.44
C GLY A 3 60.68 8.99 50.14
N PHE A 4 59.60 9.03 49.27
CA PHE A 4 59.44 10.10 48.28
C PHE A 4 57.98 10.31 47.96
N THR A 5 57.51 11.40 48.48
CA THR A 5 56.23 12.04 48.10
C THR A 5 56.44 12.84 46.80
N VAL A 6 55.55 12.73 45.83
CA VAL A 6 55.42 13.75 44.81
C VAL A 6 53.95 14.10 44.66
N SER A 7 53.71 15.37 44.81
CA SER A 7 52.50 16.12 44.91
C SER A 7 51.74 16.29 43.56
N PRO A 8 50.45 16.66 43.60
CA PRO A 8 49.55 16.62 42.44
C PRO A 8 49.60 17.90 41.65
N SER A 9 49.64 17.78 40.38
CA SER A 9 49.35 18.91 39.44
C SER A 9 47.92 18.87 38.94
N ARG A 10 47.14 19.77 39.49
CA ARG A 10 45.83 20.14 38.95
C ARG A 10 45.95 20.63 37.51
N ARG A 11 45.42 19.90 36.57
CA ARG A 11 45.08 20.45 35.27
C ARG A 11 43.57 20.30 35.09
N VAL A 12 42.89 21.39 35.31
CA VAL A 12 41.49 21.61 34.96
C VAL A 12 41.42 21.65 33.44
N VAL A 13 40.93 20.57 32.84
CA VAL A 13 40.53 20.58 31.42
C VAL A 13 39.04 20.85 31.39
N ALA A 14 38.70 22.05 31.01
CA ALA A 14 37.35 22.46 30.71
C ALA A 14 36.86 21.65 29.48
N ALA A 15 36.01 20.65 29.71
CA ALA A 15 35.29 19.97 28.65
C ALA A 15 34.10 20.84 28.21
N ALA A 16 34.28 21.53 27.11
CA ALA A 16 33.17 22.19 26.42
C ALA A 16 32.21 21.11 25.86
N LEU A 17 31.06 20.98 26.51
CA LEU A 17 29.91 20.20 25.95
C LEU A 17 29.37 20.92 24.74
N CYS A 18 29.76 20.50 23.54
CA CYS A 18 29.00 20.75 22.33
C CYS A 18 27.76 19.86 22.33
N VAL A 19 26.63 20.36 22.82
CA VAL A 19 25.34 19.77 22.58
C VAL A 19 25.00 20.03 21.11
N LEU A 20 25.32 19.06 20.25
CA LEU A 20 24.74 19.00 18.91
C LEU A 20 23.28 18.67 19.10
N ALA A 21 22.44 19.70 18.99
CA ALA A 21 21.00 19.54 18.78
C ALA A 21 20.84 18.80 17.45
N ALA A 22 20.60 17.49 17.52
CA ALA A 22 20.07 16.72 16.42
C ALA A 22 18.64 17.23 16.19
N VAL A 23 18.49 18.20 15.30
CA VAL A 23 17.20 18.54 14.71
C VAL A 23 16.81 17.32 13.87
N PRO A 24 15.73 16.59 14.19
CA PRO A 24 15.20 15.63 13.24
C PRO A 24 14.78 16.46 12.02
N LEU A 25 15.54 16.33 10.93
CA LEU A 25 15.04 16.70 9.63
C LEU A 25 13.85 15.75 9.35
N ALA A 26 12.67 16.21 9.71
CA ALA A 26 11.45 15.79 9.05
C ALA A 26 11.54 16.34 7.60
N ALA A 27 12.54 15.85 6.86
CA ALA A 27 12.74 16.17 5.46
C ALA A 27 11.75 15.34 4.66
N CYS A 28 10.58 15.96 4.44
CA CYS A 28 9.94 15.93 3.15
C CYS A 28 9.69 14.54 2.55
N ASN A 29 8.58 13.95 2.95
CA ASN A 29 7.88 12.89 2.22
C ASN A 29 7.45 13.33 0.80
N THR A 30 7.66 14.59 0.43
CA THR A 30 7.29 15.16 -0.87
C THR A 30 8.03 14.56 -2.06
N THR A 31 9.21 13.98 -1.86
CA THR A 31 9.96 13.34 -2.96
C THR A 31 9.40 11.94 -3.29
N GLN A 32 8.82 11.25 -2.32
CA GLN A 32 8.19 9.94 -2.54
C GLN A 32 6.85 10.08 -3.28
N GLN A 33 6.15 11.19 -3.16
CA GLN A 33 4.86 11.41 -3.81
C GLN A 33 4.97 11.78 -5.30
N ILE A 34 6.13 12.26 -5.79
CA ILE A 34 6.28 12.64 -7.20
C ILE A 34 6.19 11.38 -8.07
N GLY A 35 5.10 11.27 -8.85
CA GLY A 35 4.83 10.13 -9.73
C GLY A 35 4.32 8.88 -9.01
N ALA A 36 3.98 8.97 -7.71
CA ALA A 36 3.29 7.91 -6.99
C ALA A 36 1.78 7.99 -7.22
N ALA A 37 1.13 6.83 -7.35
CA ALA A 37 -0.30 6.66 -7.25
C ALA A 37 -0.70 6.48 -5.77
N ALA A 38 0.11 5.73 -5.02
CA ALA A 38 0.03 5.62 -3.56
C ALA A 38 1.42 5.33 -2.98
N VAL A 39 1.55 5.53 -1.68
CA VAL A 39 2.70 5.11 -0.85
C VAL A 39 2.14 4.36 0.35
N VAL A 40 2.65 3.17 0.59
CA VAL A 40 2.25 2.28 1.69
C VAL A 40 3.49 2.04 2.55
N GLY A 41 3.62 2.75 3.65
CA GLY A 41 4.87 2.75 4.42
C GLY A 41 6.05 3.24 3.58
N ASP A 42 7.03 2.37 3.37
CA ASP A 42 8.20 2.64 2.53
C ASP A 42 8.01 2.20 1.05
N GLU A 43 6.96 1.42 0.77
CA GLU A 43 6.68 0.93 -0.57
C GLU A 43 5.89 1.94 -1.40
N ARG A 44 6.26 2.05 -2.67
CA ARG A 44 5.73 3.05 -3.57
C ARG A 44 5.05 2.42 -4.77
N ILE A 45 3.75 2.58 -4.86
CA ILE A 45 2.97 2.25 -6.06
C ILE A 45 3.04 3.43 -7.02
N THR A 46 3.71 3.26 -8.14
CA THR A 46 3.88 4.35 -9.11
C THR A 46 2.65 4.48 -10.02
N VAL A 47 2.49 5.69 -10.58
CA VAL A 47 1.48 5.92 -11.64
C VAL A 47 1.74 5.05 -12.87
N ALA A 48 3.01 4.75 -13.17
CA ALA A 48 3.37 3.91 -14.31
C ALA A 48 2.92 2.45 -14.08
N GLU A 49 3.15 1.87 -12.90
CA GLU A 49 2.68 0.53 -12.54
C GLU A 49 1.16 0.43 -12.57
N LEU A 50 0.47 1.42 -12.00
CA LEU A 50 -0.99 1.46 -12.07
C LEU A 50 -1.50 1.52 -13.52
N GLN A 51 -0.90 2.35 -14.35
CA GLN A 51 -1.28 2.46 -15.76
C GLN A 51 -0.97 1.18 -16.54
N GLU A 52 0.12 0.51 -16.21
CA GLU A 52 0.46 -0.80 -16.78
C GLU A 52 -0.62 -1.84 -16.48
N GLN A 53 -1.02 -1.97 -15.21
CA GLN A 53 -2.08 -2.88 -14.78
C GLN A 53 -3.42 -2.57 -15.46
N VAL A 54 -3.75 -1.29 -15.62
CA VAL A 54 -4.96 -0.85 -16.35
C VAL A 54 -4.88 -1.23 -17.83
N ARG A 55 -3.70 -1.07 -18.46
CA ARG A 55 -3.49 -1.44 -19.86
C ARG A 55 -3.59 -2.95 -20.06
N GLU A 56 -2.90 -3.73 -19.23
CA GLU A 56 -2.97 -5.20 -19.27
C GLU A 56 -4.41 -5.71 -19.14
N LEU A 57 -5.17 -5.09 -18.22
CA LEU A 57 -6.59 -5.41 -18.08
C LEU A 57 -7.35 -5.09 -19.36
N ALA A 58 -7.16 -3.91 -19.95
CA ALA A 58 -7.83 -3.52 -21.18
C ALA A 58 -7.47 -4.46 -22.37
N GLU A 59 -6.23 -4.91 -22.46
CA GLU A 59 -5.75 -5.85 -23.48
C GLU A 59 -6.32 -7.27 -23.29
N SER A 60 -6.65 -7.67 -22.06
CA SER A 60 -7.24 -8.97 -21.75
C SER A 60 -8.75 -9.05 -22.08
N LEU A 61 -9.40 -7.90 -22.29
CA LEU A 61 -10.82 -7.85 -22.61
C LEU A 61 -11.09 -8.24 -24.07
N PRO A 62 -12.11 -9.07 -24.35
CA PRO A 62 -12.56 -9.34 -25.72
C PRO A 62 -12.91 -8.03 -26.44
N ASP A 63 -12.51 -7.90 -27.69
CA ASP A 63 -12.76 -6.75 -28.58
C ASP A 63 -11.98 -5.46 -28.26
N GLY A 64 -10.84 -5.57 -27.56
CA GLY A 64 -10.07 -4.37 -27.16
C GLY A 64 -10.93 -3.42 -26.31
N GLY A 65 -11.79 -4.02 -25.46
CA GLY A 65 -12.86 -3.31 -24.79
C GLY A 65 -12.33 -2.12 -24.01
N GLU A 66 -12.86 -0.95 -24.34
CA GLU A 66 -12.97 0.08 -23.32
C GLU A 66 -13.63 -0.60 -22.13
N ALA A 67 -12.93 -0.65 -21.00
CA ALA A 67 -13.52 -1.13 -19.76
C ALA A 67 -14.92 -0.50 -19.70
N THR A 68 -15.97 -1.34 -19.73
CA THR A 68 -17.35 -0.87 -19.76
C THR A 68 -17.64 -0.18 -18.42
N GLY A 69 -17.13 1.03 -18.28
CA GLY A 69 -17.19 1.82 -17.05
C GLY A 69 -16.27 3.03 -17.17
N ASP A 70 -16.46 3.96 -16.28
CA ASP A 70 -15.56 5.10 -16.11
C ASP A 70 -14.14 4.58 -15.81
N GLN A 71 -13.17 4.87 -16.69
CA GLN A 71 -11.76 4.48 -16.54
C GLN A 71 -11.23 4.85 -15.16
N SER A 72 -11.76 5.88 -14.53
CA SER A 72 -11.41 6.28 -13.17
C SER A 72 -11.86 5.27 -12.12
N VAL A 73 -12.93 4.54 -12.36
CA VAL A 73 -13.41 3.46 -11.47
C VAL A 73 -12.45 2.28 -11.54
N ALA A 74 -12.11 1.83 -12.75
CA ALA A 74 -11.16 0.74 -12.94
C ALA A 74 -9.79 1.06 -12.33
N GLN A 75 -9.27 2.26 -12.55
CA GLN A 75 -8.01 2.71 -11.94
C GLN A 75 -8.06 2.66 -10.42
N ARG A 76 -9.17 3.08 -9.83
CA ARG A 76 -9.34 3.09 -8.37
C ARG A 76 -9.43 1.68 -7.79
N GLU A 77 -10.17 0.78 -8.43
CA GLU A 77 -10.27 -0.62 -8.01
C GLU A 77 -8.92 -1.34 -8.08
N ILE A 78 -8.17 -1.12 -9.16
CA ILE A 78 -6.81 -1.68 -9.30
C ILE A 78 -5.90 -1.11 -8.22
N LEU A 79 -5.87 0.21 -8.03
CA LEU A 79 -5.03 0.85 -7.01
C LEU A 79 -5.39 0.37 -5.60
N GLN A 80 -6.67 0.24 -5.27
CA GLN A 80 -7.10 -0.31 -3.99
C GLN A 80 -6.59 -1.74 -3.77
N ARG A 81 -6.62 -2.58 -4.80
CA ARG A 81 -6.09 -3.93 -4.75
C ARG A 81 -4.57 -3.92 -4.50
N MET A 82 -3.83 -3.08 -5.23
CA MET A 82 -2.39 -2.92 -5.03
C MET A 82 -2.05 -2.48 -3.60
N ILE A 83 -2.75 -1.48 -3.05
CA ILE A 83 -2.55 -1.03 -1.67
C ILE A 83 -2.80 -2.16 -0.67
N ARG A 84 -3.87 -2.93 -0.86
CA ARG A 84 -4.18 -4.06 0.03
C ARG A 84 -3.14 -5.17 -0.05
N SER A 85 -2.62 -5.45 -1.23
CA SER A 85 -1.54 -6.43 -1.43
C SER A 85 -0.27 -6.00 -0.67
N GLU A 86 0.12 -4.72 -0.74
CA GLU A 86 1.26 -4.20 0.02
C GLU A 86 1.04 -4.25 1.54
N LEU A 87 -0.15 -3.90 2.02
CA LEU A 87 -0.50 -4.03 3.44
C LEU A 87 -0.44 -5.47 3.90
N LEU A 88 -0.97 -6.39 3.11
CA LEU A 88 -0.94 -7.82 3.41
C LEU A 88 0.50 -8.35 3.45
N ALA A 89 1.33 -7.93 2.50
CA ALA A 89 2.74 -8.28 2.47
C ALA A 89 3.51 -7.74 3.69
N ALA A 90 3.19 -6.51 4.13
CA ALA A 90 3.79 -5.93 5.34
C ALA A 90 3.40 -6.71 6.61
N VAL A 91 2.13 -7.10 6.74
CA VAL A 91 1.68 -7.96 7.85
C VAL A 91 2.33 -9.32 7.79
N ALA A 92 2.39 -9.95 6.60
CA ALA A 92 3.02 -11.25 6.42
C ALA A 92 4.50 -11.24 6.83
N ALA A 93 5.21 -10.17 6.49
CA ALA A 93 6.62 -10.00 6.90
C ALA A 93 6.79 -9.90 8.42
N ASP A 94 5.89 -9.20 9.11
CA ASP A 94 5.93 -9.08 10.57
C ASP A 94 5.59 -10.39 11.28
N GLU A 95 4.61 -11.13 10.75
CA GLU A 95 4.17 -12.41 11.29
C GLU A 95 5.03 -13.61 10.83
N GLY A 96 5.99 -13.37 9.93
CA GLY A 96 6.90 -14.39 9.40
C GLY A 96 6.22 -15.38 8.46
N VAL A 97 5.15 -14.96 7.78
CA VAL A 97 4.44 -15.75 6.77
C VAL A 97 5.09 -15.54 5.41
N GLU A 98 5.52 -16.63 4.79
CA GLU A 98 6.14 -16.62 3.46
C GLU A 98 5.47 -17.67 2.56
N VAL A 99 5.02 -17.24 1.39
CA VAL A 99 4.47 -18.11 0.36
C VAL A 99 5.45 -18.22 -0.80
N SER A 100 5.84 -19.44 -1.12
CA SER A 100 6.79 -19.74 -2.21
C SER A 100 6.11 -19.77 -3.59
N GLU A 101 6.89 -19.53 -4.65
CA GLU A 101 6.39 -19.67 -6.03
C GLU A 101 5.89 -21.09 -6.31
N ALA A 102 6.48 -22.11 -5.70
CA ALA A 102 6.04 -23.49 -5.86
C ALA A 102 4.64 -23.75 -5.26
N GLU A 103 4.29 -23.09 -4.15
CA GLU A 103 2.95 -23.16 -3.56
C GLU A 103 1.93 -22.44 -4.43
N ILE A 104 2.31 -21.30 -5.02
CA ILE A 104 1.46 -20.57 -5.98
C ILE A 104 1.20 -21.44 -7.21
N ASP A 105 2.23 -22.04 -7.78
CA ASP A 105 2.11 -22.94 -8.95
C ASP A 105 1.21 -24.15 -8.63
N ALA A 106 1.44 -24.79 -7.49
CA ALA A 106 0.63 -25.92 -7.04
C ALA A 106 -0.83 -25.52 -6.87
N PHE A 107 -1.11 -24.39 -6.25
CA PHE A 107 -2.47 -23.88 -6.07
C PHE A 107 -3.16 -23.62 -7.42
N ILE A 108 -2.44 -22.99 -8.36
CA ILE A 108 -2.97 -22.72 -9.71
C ILE A 108 -3.29 -24.04 -10.42
N GLU A 109 -2.36 -25.01 -10.41
CA GLU A 109 -2.57 -26.31 -11.05
C GLU A 109 -3.70 -27.12 -10.42
N GLU A 110 -3.80 -27.14 -9.10
CA GLU A 110 -4.76 -27.97 -8.38
C GLU A 110 -6.15 -27.34 -8.26
N GLN A 111 -6.23 -26.02 -8.15
CA GLN A 111 -7.48 -25.34 -7.83
C GLN A 111 -8.04 -24.51 -8.99
N ILE A 112 -7.19 -23.94 -9.85
CA ILE A 112 -7.62 -23.03 -10.92
C ILE A 112 -7.69 -23.73 -12.27
N VAL A 113 -6.66 -24.47 -12.68
CA VAL A 113 -6.64 -25.19 -13.97
C VAL A 113 -7.83 -26.12 -14.17
N PRO A 114 -8.31 -26.88 -13.16
CA PRO A 114 -9.50 -27.74 -13.33
C PRO A 114 -10.81 -26.96 -13.64
N GLN A 115 -10.84 -25.67 -13.35
CA GLN A 115 -11.97 -24.79 -13.67
C GLN A 115 -11.89 -24.20 -15.07
N ALA A 116 -10.72 -24.27 -15.69
CA ALA A 116 -10.49 -23.74 -17.03
C ALA A 116 -10.97 -24.72 -18.11
N PRO A 117 -11.65 -24.27 -19.16
CA PRO A 117 -12.02 -25.11 -20.30
C PRO A 117 -10.77 -25.75 -20.93
N ASP A 118 -10.77 -27.07 -21.05
CA ASP A 118 -9.66 -27.85 -21.62
C ASP A 118 -8.29 -27.59 -20.94
N GLY A 119 -8.29 -27.07 -19.71
CA GLY A 119 -7.08 -26.69 -18.97
C GLY A 119 -6.41 -25.40 -19.47
N ASP A 120 -7.05 -24.67 -20.37
CA ASP A 120 -6.55 -23.41 -20.88
C ASP A 120 -7.02 -22.23 -19.99
N LEU A 121 -6.08 -21.61 -19.30
CA LEU A 121 -6.36 -20.46 -18.41
C LEU A 121 -6.75 -19.19 -19.19
N GLY A 122 -6.37 -19.05 -20.46
CA GLY A 122 -6.63 -17.84 -21.23
C GLY A 122 -8.09 -17.39 -21.22
N PRO A 123 -9.08 -18.23 -21.58
CA PRO A 123 -10.49 -17.87 -21.54
C PRO A 123 -10.99 -17.54 -20.12
N LEU A 124 -10.49 -18.26 -19.09
CA LEU A 124 -10.87 -18.02 -17.70
C LEU A 124 -10.33 -16.67 -17.21
N LEU A 125 -9.09 -16.34 -17.54
CA LEU A 125 -8.47 -15.05 -17.21
C LEU A 125 -9.22 -13.90 -17.90
N ALA A 126 -9.49 -14.02 -19.19
CA ALA A 126 -10.23 -13.01 -19.94
C ALA A 126 -11.63 -12.77 -19.36
N GLN A 127 -12.35 -13.83 -18.99
CA GLN A 127 -13.69 -13.73 -18.38
C GLN A 127 -13.67 -13.00 -17.02
N ASN A 128 -12.59 -13.13 -16.27
CA ASN A 128 -12.45 -12.51 -14.96
C ASN A 128 -11.64 -11.19 -14.99
N ASN A 129 -11.28 -10.70 -16.17
CA ASN A 129 -10.47 -9.51 -16.36
C ASN A 129 -9.13 -9.61 -15.60
N LEU A 130 -8.47 -10.75 -15.72
CA LEU A 130 -7.18 -11.04 -15.10
C LEU A 130 -6.11 -11.28 -16.16
N THR A 131 -4.89 -10.89 -15.85
CA THR A 131 -3.67 -11.35 -16.52
C THR A 131 -3.08 -12.52 -15.73
N GLU A 132 -2.14 -13.26 -16.32
CA GLU A 132 -1.43 -14.31 -15.60
C GLU A 132 -0.66 -13.73 -14.39
N ALA A 133 -0.04 -12.55 -14.54
CA ALA A 133 0.65 -11.88 -13.46
C ALA A 133 -0.31 -11.49 -12.32
N SER A 134 -1.47 -10.93 -12.64
CA SER A 134 -2.47 -10.57 -11.62
C SER A 134 -3.12 -11.79 -10.97
N LEU A 135 -3.27 -12.91 -11.69
CA LEU A 135 -3.69 -14.18 -11.09
C LEU A 135 -2.69 -14.64 -10.04
N ARG A 136 -1.39 -14.68 -10.40
CA ARG A 136 -0.33 -15.12 -9.47
C ARG A 136 -0.29 -14.25 -8.22
N THR A 137 -0.39 -12.94 -8.37
CA THR A 137 -0.48 -12.01 -7.23
C THR A 137 -1.71 -12.31 -6.37
N SER A 138 -2.88 -12.50 -6.97
CA SER A 138 -4.12 -12.81 -6.24
C SER A 138 -4.03 -14.15 -5.50
N VAL A 139 -3.41 -15.15 -6.09
CA VAL A 139 -3.17 -16.46 -5.45
C VAL A 139 -2.20 -16.33 -4.28
N ARG A 140 -1.10 -15.58 -4.44
CA ARG A 140 -0.18 -15.29 -3.35
C ARG A 140 -0.90 -14.63 -2.18
N ASP A 141 -1.65 -13.55 -2.47
CA ASP A 141 -2.39 -12.82 -1.45
C ASP A 141 -3.41 -13.71 -0.74
N GLN A 142 -4.08 -14.60 -1.47
CA GLN A 142 -5.01 -15.56 -0.90
C GLN A 142 -4.33 -16.58 0.03
N LEU A 143 -3.20 -17.12 -0.38
CA LEU A 143 -2.43 -18.08 0.44
C LEU A 143 -1.88 -17.41 1.69
N VAL A 144 -1.29 -16.22 1.56
CA VAL A 144 -0.83 -15.41 2.69
C VAL A 144 -1.98 -15.10 3.65
N ALA A 145 -3.12 -14.64 3.14
CA ALA A 145 -4.27 -14.33 3.98
C ALA A 145 -4.80 -15.57 4.69
N THR A 146 -4.83 -16.73 4.02
CA THR A 146 -5.28 -17.99 4.63
C THR A 146 -4.37 -18.38 5.80
N GLU A 147 -3.07 -18.33 5.62
CA GLU A 147 -2.11 -18.67 6.66
C GLU A 147 -2.16 -17.66 7.82
N LEU A 148 -2.27 -16.38 7.54
CA LEU A 148 -2.45 -15.35 8.56
C LEU A 148 -3.75 -15.57 9.36
N ILE A 149 -4.88 -15.87 8.71
CA ILE A 149 -6.16 -16.14 9.37
C ILE A 149 -6.01 -17.31 10.36
N GLU A 150 -5.32 -18.39 9.96
CA GLU A 150 -5.07 -19.53 10.84
C GLU A 150 -4.18 -19.13 12.02
N GLN A 151 -3.17 -18.30 11.79
CA GLN A 151 -2.22 -17.87 12.81
C GLN A 151 -2.82 -16.89 13.82
N VAL A 152 -3.60 -15.90 13.35
CA VAL A 152 -4.19 -14.85 14.22
C VAL A 152 -5.53 -15.29 14.85
N GLY A 153 -6.16 -16.37 14.36
CA GLY A 153 -7.35 -16.98 14.93
C GLY A 153 -8.67 -16.58 14.28
N GLY A 154 -8.66 -15.88 13.15
CA GLY A 154 -9.88 -15.56 12.42
C GLY A 154 -9.76 -14.44 11.40
N GLU A 155 -10.77 -14.31 10.54
CA GLU A 155 -10.82 -13.24 9.52
C GLU A 155 -10.96 -11.84 10.14
N GLN A 156 -11.68 -11.73 11.26
CA GLN A 156 -11.89 -10.45 11.94
C GLN A 156 -10.57 -9.93 12.53
N GLU A 157 -9.82 -10.83 13.14
CA GLU A 157 -8.49 -10.55 13.69
C GLU A 157 -7.50 -10.11 12.60
N LEU A 158 -7.56 -10.73 11.42
CA LEU A 158 -6.75 -10.29 10.27
C LEU A 158 -7.16 -8.89 9.81
N VAL A 159 -8.45 -8.59 9.73
CA VAL A 159 -8.94 -7.25 9.36
C VAL A 159 -8.46 -6.19 10.36
N GLU A 160 -8.53 -6.48 11.66
CA GLU A 160 -8.02 -5.58 12.70
C GLU A 160 -6.51 -5.38 12.56
N LEU A 161 -5.76 -6.43 12.28
CA LEU A 161 -4.32 -6.39 12.09
C LEU A 161 -3.94 -5.56 10.84
N LEU A 162 -4.66 -5.72 9.74
CA LEU A 162 -4.46 -4.91 8.52
C LEU A 162 -4.76 -3.42 8.76
N ASN A 163 -5.83 -3.10 9.50
CA ASN A 163 -6.15 -1.72 9.87
C ASN A 163 -5.06 -1.12 10.78
N GLN A 164 -4.63 -1.87 11.78
CA GLN A 164 -3.53 -1.48 12.66
C GLN A 164 -2.24 -1.22 11.87
N LYS A 165 -1.91 -2.11 10.92
CA LYS A 165 -0.74 -1.94 10.06
C LYS A 165 -0.87 -0.73 9.15
N SER A 166 -2.04 -0.50 8.57
CA SER A 166 -2.33 0.69 7.77
C SER A 166 -2.10 2.00 8.53
N ASP A 167 -2.52 2.05 9.81
CA ASP A 167 -2.30 3.20 10.68
C ASP A 167 -0.82 3.35 11.10
N GLU A 168 -0.15 2.23 11.35
CA GLU A 168 1.25 2.21 11.78
C GLU A 168 2.22 2.71 10.70
N ILE A 169 2.13 2.12 9.49
CA ILE A 169 3.06 2.45 8.40
C ILE A 169 2.62 3.65 7.56
N GLY A 170 1.32 3.98 7.63
CA GLY A 170 0.70 5.05 6.84
C GLY A 170 0.43 4.65 5.39
N VAL A 171 -0.73 5.06 4.89
CA VAL A 171 -1.10 4.92 3.48
C VAL A 171 -1.43 6.31 2.92
N GLU A 172 -0.61 6.78 2.01
CA GLU A 172 -0.80 8.06 1.33
C GLU A 172 -1.21 7.82 -0.12
N VAL A 173 -2.39 8.28 -0.50
CA VAL A 173 -2.91 8.15 -1.87
C VAL A 173 -2.89 9.48 -2.57
N ASN A 174 -2.49 9.48 -3.85
CA ASN A 174 -2.59 10.67 -4.67
C ASN A 174 -4.07 11.10 -4.79
N PRO A 175 -4.42 12.34 -4.41
CA PRO A 175 -5.81 12.81 -4.31
C PRO A 175 -6.65 12.65 -5.58
N ARG A 176 -5.99 12.54 -6.74
CA ARG A 176 -6.66 12.29 -8.03
C ARG A 176 -7.37 10.94 -8.10
N TYR A 177 -6.94 9.97 -7.30
CA TYR A 177 -7.52 8.63 -7.28
C TYR A 177 -8.53 8.43 -6.17
N GLY A 178 -8.43 9.20 -5.08
CA GLY A 178 -9.34 9.10 -3.95
C GLY A 178 -8.67 9.36 -2.61
N THR A 179 -9.36 8.96 -1.55
CA THR A 179 -8.89 9.03 -0.17
C THR A 179 -8.96 7.64 0.44
N TRP A 180 -7.90 7.22 1.12
CA TRP A 180 -7.84 5.95 1.85
C TRP A 180 -8.48 6.11 3.22
N ASP A 181 -9.44 5.26 3.56
CA ASP A 181 -10.12 5.27 4.86
C ASP A 181 -9.63 4.17 5.84
N GLY A 182 -8.53 3.51 5.48
CA GLY A 182 -7.96 2.37 6.20
C GLY A 182 -8.24 1.02 5.53
N PHE A 183 -9.29 0.90 4.73
CA PHE A 183 -9.64 -0.36 4.05
C PHE A 183 -10.16 -0.17 2.62
N VAL A 184 -10.77 0.95 2.31
CA VAL A 184 -11.38 1.26 1.02
C VAL A 184 -10.78 2.55 0.45
N LEU A 185 -10.63 2.60 -0.86
CA LEU A 185 -10.28 3.81 -1.58
C LEU A 185 -11.56 4.53 -2.01
N GLU A 186 -11.98 5.48 -1.20
CA GLU A 186 -13.17 6.29 -1.49
C GLU A 186 -12.91 7.31 -2.58
N GLN A 187 -13.95 7.56 -3.39
CA GLN A 187 -13.89 8.64 -4.37
C GLN A 187 -13.79 9.98 -3.65
N SER A 188 -12.73 10.75 -3.92
CA SER A 188 -12.69 12.14 -3.47
C SER A 188 -13.92 12.85 -4.02
N SER A 189 -14.84 13.22 -3.16
CA SER A 189 -15.90 14.15 -3.52
C SER A 189 -15.22 15.47 -3.82
N GLY A 190 -14.89 15.72 -5.10
CA GLY A 190 -14.19 16.92 -5.57
C GLY A 190 -15.03 18.19 -5.43
N SER A 191 -15.57 18.44 -4.27
CA SER A 191 -16.23 19.69 -3.91
C SER A 191 -15.18 20.66 -3.33
N ILE A 192 -14.30 21.16 -4.18
CA ILE A 192 -13.52 22.38 -3.89
C ILE A 192 -14.36 23.65 -4.16
N SER A 193 -15.67 23.53 -4.16
CA SER A 193 -16.57 24.67 -4.24
C SER A 193 -17.67 24.47 -3.23
N THR A 194 -17.39 24.83 -1.98
CA THR A 194 -18.47 25.33 -1.14
C THR A 194 -18.94 26.62 -1.84
N PRO A 195 -20.16 26.69 -2.38
CA PRO A 195 -20.67 27.98 -2.83
C PRO A 195 -20.75 28.84 -1.57
N GLU A 196 -19.88 29.82 -1.50
CA GLU A 196 -20.02 30.93 -0.54
C GLU A 196 -21.46 31.44 -0.64
N SER A 197 -22.18 31.22 0.43
CA SER A 197 -23.57 31.68 0.55
C SER A 197 -23.61 33.15 0.19
N ALA A 198 -24.27 33.48 -0.91
CA ALA A 198 -24.51 34.86 -1.30
C ALA A 198 -25.13 35.60 -0.12
N PRO A 199 -24.67 36.84 0.21
CA PRO A 199 -25.26 37.62 1.28
C PRO A 199 -26.74 37.86 0.98
N THR A 200 -27.58 37.42 1.89
CA THR A 200 -29.01 37.71 1.85
C THR A 200 -29.20 39.22 1.97
N GLU A 201 -29.61 39.86 0.88
CA GLU A 201 -29.99 41.24 0.82
C GLU A 201 -31.18 41.47 1.76
N PRO A 202 -31.13 42.44 2.71
CA PRO A 202 -32.23 42.70 3.60
C PRO A 202 -33.41 43.28 2.80
N PRO A 203 -34.66 42.95 3.16
CA PRO A 203 -35.84 43.49 2.46
C PRO A 203 -35.92 44.99 2.64
N ALA A 204 -36.02 45.70 1.51
CA ALA A 204 -36.30 47.14 1.47
C ALA A 204 -37.67 47.41 2.08
N GLY A 205 -37.68 48.23 3.15
CA GLY A 205 -38.88 48.78 3.80
C GLY A 205 -39.40 50.00 3.05
#